data_0d191367993510379b46936a1960ab94
#
_entry.id   0d191367993510379b46936a1960ab94
#
_cell.length_a   1.000
_cell.length_b   1.000
_cell.length_c   1.000
_cell.angle_alpha   90.00
_cell.angle_beta   90.00
_cell.angle_gamma   90.00
#
_symmetry.space_group_name_H-M   'P 1'
#
loop_
_entity.id
_entity.type
_entity.pdbx_description
1 polymer ?
#
loop_
_entity_poly.entity_id
_entity_poly.type
_entity_poly.pdbx_seq_one_letter_code
_entity_poly.pdbx_strand_id
1 'polypeptide(L)'
;GTSEGIMPMLKVYNDTARMVNQSGKRNGSFAIYLEPHHADIYTFLDAKKNSGSDEIRARDLFYALYISDLFMETVEQNGDWYLMDPNQSLGLTDVYGDDYKDLYRSYVREGKYVKKIKARELWEHIIASQIEHGLPYMAYKDHVNRKSNQKNLGTIKSLNLCIEIAEFSDDNETACCNLSSISLPAVVETYPSSGWIASLSDQELQYYVLLRTGDLYLYSKEDCDYCKLLKALLKPFIHRIKNITYEEAEELRGQTLSPPFETVPQLFVKTSTDVVVHIG
;
A
#
# COMPACT_ATOMS: atom_id res chain seq x y z
N GLY A 1 -34.17 3.00 -27.13
CA GLY A 1 -34.77 2.18 -26.10
C GLY A 1 -34.58 2.78 -24.73
N THR A 2 -35.44 2.46 -23.79
CA THR A 2 -35.25 2.83 -22.37
C THR A 2 -34.30 1.87 -21.71
N SER A 3 -33.33 2.37 -20.92
CA SER A 3 -32.46 1.55 -20.08
C SER A 3 -33.25 0.97 -18.90
N GLU A 4 -32.99 -0.27 -18.54
CA GLU A 4 -33.53 -0.92 -17.33
C GLU A 4 -32.63 -0.70 -16.11
N GLY A 5 -31.66 0.21 -16.21
CA GLY A 5 -30.66 0.49 -15.17
C GLY A 5 -29.49 -0.49 -15.17
N ILE A 6 -28.66 -0.42 -14.11
CA ILE A 6 -27.42 -1.21 -14.01
C ILE A 6 -27.64 -2.67 -13.58
N MET A 7 -28.77 -3.02 -12.97
CA MET A 7 -28.97 -4.34 -12.38
C MET A 7 -28.85 -5.50 -13.37
N PRO A 8 -29.43 -5.46 -14.59
CA PRO A 8 -29.26 -6.54 -15.55
C PRO A 8 -27.78 -6.82 -15.90
N MET A 9 -26.98 -5.77 -16.05
CA MET A 9 -25.53 -5.89 -16.27
C MET A 9 -24.83 -6.49 -15.05
N LEU A 10 -25.14 -6.04 -13.85
CA LEU A 10 -24.57 -6.58 -12.62
C LEU A 10 -24.86 -8.08 -12.47
N LYS A 11 -26.04 -8.55 -12.87
CA LYS A 11 -26.38 -9.98 -12.87
C LYS A 11 -25.48 -10.79 -13.81
N VAL A 12 -25.20 -10.29 -15.00
CA VAL A 12 -24.27 -10.97 -15.93
C VAL A 12 -22.89 -11.12 -15.31
N TYR A 13 -22.33 -10.07 -14.72
CA TYR A 13 -21.04 -10.14 -14.04
C TYR A 13 -21.07 -11.04 -12.81
N ASN A 14 -22.16 -11.04 -12.04
CA ASN A 14 -22.35 -11.93 -10.90
C ASN A 14 -22.27 -13.41 -11.30
N ASP A 15 -22.97 -13.79 -12.36
CA ASP A 15 -22.96 -15.17 -12.85
C ASP A 15 -21.63 -15.52 -13.53
N THR A 16 -20.99 -14.55 -14.19
CA THR A 16 -19.63 -14.74 -14.73
C THR A 16 -18.62 -14.97 -13.60
N ALA A 17 -18.70 -14.26 -12.47
CA ALA A 17 -17.84 -14.49 -11.31
C ALA A 17 -17.95 -15.95 -10.79
N ARG A 18 -19.18 -16.47 -10.75
CA ARG A 18 -19.42 -17.89 -10.38
C ARG A 18 -18.86 -18.87 -11.43
N MET A 19 -18.95 -18.54 -12.72
CA MET A 19 -18.47 -19.39 -13.80
C MET A 19 -16.95 -19.51 -13.82
N VAL A 20 -16.20 -18.42 -13.59
CA VAL A 20 -14.72 -18.40 -13.64
C VAL A 20 -14.08 -18.92 -12.35
N ASN A 21 -14.79 -19.67 -11.57
CA ASN A 21 -14.32 -20.29 -10.34
C ASN A 21 -13.28 -21.39 -10.65
N GLN A 22 -12.09 -21.31 -10.04
CA GLN A 22 -10.99 -22.26 -10.21
C GLN A 22 -11.19 -23.53 -9.36
N SER A 23 -12.18 -24.35 -9.71
CA SER A 23 -12.47 -25.65 -9.04
C SER A 23 -12.60 -25.53 -7.51
N GLY A 24 -13.15 -24.45 -7.00
CA GLY A 24 -13.36 -24.20 -5.58
C GLY A 24 -12.11 -23.81 -4.79
N LYS A 25 -10.92 -23.79 -5.40
CA LYS A 25 -9.67 -23.38 -4.73
C LYS A 25 -9.54 -21.86 -4.63
N ARG A 26 -10.00 -21.15 -5.65
CA ARG A 26 -10.03 -19.69 -5.69
C ARG A 26 -11.23 -19.24 -6.51
N ASN A 27 -12.15 -18.54 -5.88
CA ASN A 27 -13.35 -18.05 -6.54
C ASN A 27 -13.03 -16.89 -7.48
N GLY A 28 -13.74 -16.84 -8.62
CA GLY A 28 -13.77 -15.64 -9.46
C GLY A 28 -14.40 -14.49 -8.68
N SER A 29 -13.84 -13.29 -8.81
CA SER A 29 -14.29 -12.11 -8.07
C SER A 29 -14.19 -10.87 -8.93
N PHE A 30 -15.22 -10.02 -8.89
CA PHE A 30 -15.26 -8.73 -9.58
C PHE A 30 -15.57 -7.62 -8.60
N ALA A 31 -14.86 -6.50 -8.69
CA ALA A 31 -15.24 -5.26 -8.06
C ALA A 31 -15.87 -4.32 -9.08
N ILE A 32 -17.03 -3.80 -8.76
CA ILE A 32 -17.74 -2.82 -9.57
C ILE A 32 -17.63 -1.46 -8.90
N TYR A 33 -17.11 -0.49 -9.65
CA TYR A 33 -16.92 0.88 -9.20
C TYR A 33 -18.03 1.76 -9.74
N LEU A 34 -18.62 2.60 -8.89
CA LEU A 34 -19.64 3.57 -9.29
C LEU A 34 -19.39 4.91 -8.58
N GLU A 35 -19.69 6.01 -9.26
CA GLU A 35 -19.59 7.33 -8.67
C GLU A 35 -20.94 7.76 -8.04
N PRO A 36 -20.93 8.50 -6.91
CA PRO A 36 -22.16 8.88 -6.19
C PRO A 36 -23.17 9.72 -6.98
N HIS A 37 -22.77 10.31 -8.11
CA HIS A 37 -23.66 11.07 -8.98
C HIS A 37 -24.52 10.20 -9.91
N HIS A 38 -24.26 8.89 -10.00
CA HIS A 38 -24.97 8.02 -10.92
C HIS A 38 -26.46 7.86 -10.54
N ALA A 39 -27.34 7.87 -11.53
CA ALA A 39 -28.79 7.77 -11.33
C ALA A 39 -29.20 6.53 -10.52
N ASP A 40 -28.52 5.40 -10.74
CA ASP A 40 -28.83 4.10 -10.11
C ASP A 40 -28.07 3.86 -8.81
N ILE A 41 -27.53 4.89 -8.16
CA ILE A 41 -26.70 4.74 -6.96
C ILE A 41 -27.38 3.95 -5.84
N TYR A 42 -28.66 4.14 -5.60
CA TYR A 42 -29.41 3.41 -4.59
C TYR A 42 -29.55 1.93 -4.93
N THR A 43 -29.86 1.61 -6.20
CA THR A 43 -29.91 0.24 -6.70
C THR A 43 -28.57 -0.48 -6.52
N PHE A 44 -27.47 0.24 -6.79
CA PHE A 44 -26.11 -0.24 -6.59
C PHE A 44 -25.81 -0.56 -5.12
N LEU A 45 -26.15 0.35 -4.20
CA LEU A 45 -25.95 0.17 -2.77
C LEU A 45 -26.77 -0.99 -2.21
N ASP A 46 -27.96 -1.22 -2.78
CA ASP A 46 -28.88 -2.27 -2.35
C ASP A 46 -28.61 -3.63 -3.00
N ALA A 47 -27.70 -3.69 -3.99
CA ALA A 47 -27.47 -4.90 -4.81
C ALA A 47 -27.00 -6.12 -3.99
N LYS A 48 -26.37 -5.91 -2.83
CA LYS A 48 -25.86 -6.97 -1.95
C LYS A 48 -26.78 -7.28 -0.77
N LYS A 49 -27.89 -6.60 -0.60
CA LYS A 49 -28.81 -6.85 0.52
C LYS A 49 -29.24 -8.33 0.59
N ASN A 50 -29.33 -8.87 1.80
CA ASN A 50 -29.79 -10.23 2.05
C ASN A 50 -31.29 -10.40 1.80
N SER A 51 -32.04 -9.32 1.85
CA SER A 51 -33.50 -9.29 1.61
C SER A 51 -33.83 -8.97 0.15
N GLY A 52 -35.02 -9.31 -0.29
CA GLY A 52 -35.53 -9.09 -1.66
C GLY A 52 -35.26 -10.28 -2.60
N SER A 53 -35.90 -10.22 -3.78
CA SER A 53 -35.76 -11.31 -4.78
C SER A 53 -34.35 -11.29 -5.41
N ASP A 54 -33.89 -12.45 -5.85
CA ASP A 54 -32.58 -12.59 -6.51
C ASP A 54 -32.51 -11.83 -7.85
N GLU A 55 -33.65 -11.52 -8.45
CA GLU A 55 -33.71 -10.75 -9.70
C GLU A 55 -33.17 -9.33 -9.57
N ILE A 56 -33.29 -8.74 -8.36
CA ILE A 56 -32.85 -7.37 -8.06
C ILE A 56 -31.58 -7.35 -7.19
N ARG A 57 -30.81 -8.46 -7.16
CA ARG A 57 -29.60 -8.60 -6.37
C ARG A 57 -28.47 -9.21 -7.19
N ALA A 58 -27.24 -8.84 -6.85
CA ALA A 58 -26.01 -9.41 -7.38
C ALA A 58 -24.99 -9.54 -6.22
N ARG A 59 -25.19 -10.56 -5.38
CA ARG A 59 -24.55 -10.69 -4.06
C ARG A 59 -23.11 -11.17 -4.09
N ASP A 60 -22.66 -11.81 -5.20
CA ASP A 60 -21.29 -12.34 -5.31
C ASP A 60 -20.29 -11.29 -5.80
N LEU A 61 -20.75 -10.12 -6.23
CA LEU A 61 -19.90 -9.01 -6.60
C LEU A 61 -19.43 -8.22 -5.39
N PHE A 62 -18.31 -7.54 -5.54
CA PHE A 62 -17.82 -6.51 -4.63
C PHE A 62 -18.16 -5.13 -5.19
N TYR A 63 -18.58 -4.24 -4.32
CA TYR A 63 -19.03 -2.89 -4.66
C TYR A 63 -18.11 -1.84 -4.10
N ALA A 64 -17.77 -0.85 -4.90
CA ALA A 64 -16.93 0.26 -4.51
C ALA A 64 -17.50 1.59 -4.99
N LEU A 65 -17.45 2.60 -4.15
CA LEU A 65 -17.73 3.97 -4.55
C LEU A 65 -16.43 4.70 -4.89
N TYR A 66 -16.46 5.39 -6.02
CA TYR A 66 -15.37 6.24 -6.47
C TYR A 66 -15.78 7.71 -6.27
N ILE A 67 -15.35 8.29 -5.15
CA ILE A 67 -15.93 9.48 -4.54
C ILE A 67 -15.09 10.70 -4.89
N SER A 68 -15.76 11.75 -5.40
CA SER A 68 -15.15 13.06 -5.60
C SER A 68 -15.11 13.88 -4.31
N ASP A 69 -14.14 14.79 -4.20
CA ASP A 69 -14.08 15.79 -3.12
C ASP A 69 -15.37 16.63 -3.07
N LEU A 70 -15.95 16.96 -4.25
CA LEU A 70 -17.20 17.71 -4.34
C LEU A 70 -18.35 17.02 -3.60
N PHE A 71 -18.47 15.69 -3.69
CA PHE A 71 -19.51 14.97 -2.97
C PHE A 71 -19.29 15.09 -1.45
N MET A 72 -18.08 14.91 -0.97
CA MET A 72 -17.75 15.01 0.45
C MET A 72 -17.98 16.43 1.00
N GLU A 73 -17.56 17.46 0.25
CA GLU A 73 -17.84 18.86 0.58
C GLU A 73 -19.35 19.12 0.68
N THR A 74 -20.13 18.53 -0.25
CA THR A 74 -21.60 18.69 -0.27
C THR A 74 -22.26 17.96 0.91
N VAL A 75 -21.74 16.79 1.31
CA VAL A 75 -22.17 16.05 2.52
C VAL A 75 -21.91 16.88 3.77
N GLU A 76 -20.73 17.47 3.91
CA GLU A 76 -20.34 18.29 5.06
C GLU A 76 -21.29 19.50 5.19
N GLN A 77 -21.58 20.17 4.09
CA GLN A 77 -22.47 21.33 4.02
C GLN A 77 -23.96 20.99 4.08
N ASN A 78 -24.34 19.70 4.10
CA ASN A 78 -25.72 19.22 3.95
C ASN A 78 -26.42 19.82 2.71
N GLY A 79 -25.65 19.93 1.63
CA GLY A 79 -26.07 20.52 0.37
C GLY A 79 -26.94 19.60 -0.47
N ASP A 80 -27.44 20.15 -1.58
CA ASP A 80 -28.16 19.38 -2.57
C ASP A 80 -27.22 18.63 -3.50
N TRP A 81 -27.51 17.35 -3.74
CA TRP A 81 -26.78 16.48 -4.66
C TRP A 81 -27.70 16.04 -5.81
N TYR A 82 -27.15 15.96 -7.00
CA TYR A 82 -27.93 15.69 -8.20
C TYR A 82 -27.48 14.37 -8.83
N LEU A 83 -28.42 13.47 -9.01
CA LEU A 83 -28.17 12.18 -9.66
C LEU A 83 -28.36 12.34 -11.17
N MET A 84 -27.41 11.82 -11.92
CA MET A 84 -27.31 12.05 -13.37
C MET A 84 -27.31 10.74 -14.15
N ASP A 85 -27.91 10.77 -15.32
CA ASP A 85 -27.83 9.71 -16.31
C ASP A 85 -26.51 9.84 -17.07
N PRO A 86 -25.67 8.77 -17.16
CA PRO A 86 -24.40 8.81 -17.88
C PRO A 86 -24.50 9.27 -19.33
N ASN A 87 -25.62 8.99 -20.00
CA ASN A 87 -25.86 9.41 -21.39
C ASN A 87 -26.06 10.93 -21.52
N GLN A 88 -26.52 11.61 -20.46
CA GLN A 88 -26.73 13.05 -20.43
C GLN A 88 -25.57 13.81 -19.80
N SER A 89 -24.74 13.16 -19.00
CA SER A 89 -23.63 13.72 -18.24
C SER A 89 -22.28 13.17 -18.70
N LEU A 90 -22.05 13.20 -20.00
CA LEU A 90 -20.85 12.66 -20.64
C LEU A 90 -19.56 13.29 -20.08
N GLY A 91 -18.53 12.50 -19.92
CA GLY A 91 -17.20 12.95 -19.52
C GLY A 91 -16.99 13.17 -18.02
N LEU A 92 -18.02 13.06 -17.16
CA LEU A 92 -17.83 13.17 -15.70
C LEU A 92 -16.87 12.12 -15.15
N THR A 93 -16.84 10.94 -15.73
CA THR A 93 -15.90 9.88 -15.34
C THR A 93 -14.47 10.13 -15.83
N ASP A 94 -14.29 11.02 -16.81
CA ASP A 94 -13.00 11.30 -17.44
C ASP A 94 -12.21 12.43 -16.74
N VAL A 95 -12.85 13.16 -15.84
CA VAL A 95 -12.29 14.31 -15.15
C VAL A 95 -12.32 14.15 -13.63
N TYR A 96 -11.47 14.88 -12.92
CA TYR A 96 -11.39 14.90 -11.46
C TYR A 96 -11.02 16.29 -10.93
N GLY A 97 -11.12 16.52 -9.64
CA GLY A 97 -10.79 17.78 -9.00
C GLY A 97 -11.70 18.93 -9.48
N ASP A 98 -11.10 20.08 -9.81
CA ASP A 98 -11.84 21.26 -10.19
C ASP A 98 -12.54 21.10 -11.55
N ASP A 99 -11.94 20.40 -12.51
CA ASP A 99 -12.56 20.09 -13.80
C ASP A 99 -13.85 19.28 -13.62
N TYR A 100 -13.84 18.31 -12.69
CA TYR A 100 -15.04 17.57 -12.33
C TYR A 100 -16.11 18.49 -11.70
N LYS A 101 -15.70 19.35 -10.76
CA LYS A 101 -16.62 20.30 -10.09
C LYS A 101 -17.31 21.22 -11.10
N ASP A 102 -16.54 21.75 -12.02
CA ASP A 102 -17.05 22.70 -13.03
C ASP A 102 -17.98 22.01 -14.02
N LEU A 103 -17.61 20.83 -14.52
CA LEU A 103 -18.43 20.04 -15.43
C LEU A 103 -19.74 19.59 -14.74
N TYR A 104 -19.66 19.07 -13.52
CA TYR A 104 -20.84 18.68 -12.74
C TYR A 104 -21.80 19.85 -12.53
N ARG A 105 -21.27 21.02 -12.12
CA ARG A 105 -22.07 22.22 -11.91
C ARG A 105 -22.69 22.78 -13.22
N SER A 106 -22.00 22.58 -14.36
CA SER A 106 -22.60 22.97 -15.65
C SER A 106 -23.82 22.12 -15.96
N TYR A 107 -23.74 20.81 -15.75
CA TYR A 107 -24.89 19.92 -15.96
C TYR A 107 -26.05 20.23 -15.01
N VAL A 108 -25.77 20.59 -13.76
CA VAL A 108 -26.80 21.04 -12.82
C VAL A 108 -27.49 22.30 -13.33
N ARG A 109 -26.73 23.30 -13.83
CA ARG A 109 -27.32 24.56 -14.41
C ARG A 109 -28.14 24.29 -15.66
N GLU A 110 -27.74 23.32 -16.46
CA GLU A 110 -28.44 22.91 -17.68
C GLU A 110 -29.65 22.01 -17.41
N GLY A 111 -29.91 21.63 -16.16
CA GLY A 111 -30.99 20.74 -15.78
C GLY A 111 -30.79 19.28 -16.21
N LYS A 112 -29.54 18.86 -16.53
CA LYS A 112 -29.18 17.50 -16.93
C LYS A 112 -29.02 16.58 -15.73
N TYR A 113 -30.07 16.39 -14.99
CA TYR A 113 -30.13 15.48 -13.87
C TYR A 113 -31.48 14.78 -13.77
N VAL A 114 -31.47 13.56 -13.24
CA VAL A 114 -32.68 12.73 -13.09
C VAL A 114 -33.39 13.02 -11.76
N LYS A 115 -32.59 13.24 -10.70
CA LYS A 115 -33.12 13.40 -9.34
C LYS A 115 -32.24 14.35 -8.52
N LYS A 116 -32.86 15.16 -7.69
CA LYS A 116 -32.24 15.99 -6.67
C LYS A 116 -32.50 15.37 -5.30
N ILE A 117 -31.43 15.22 -4.48
CA ILE A 117 -31.48 14.67 -3.13
C ILE A 117 -30.63 15.52 -2.19
N LYS A 118 -30.67 15.26 -0.88
CA LYS A 118 -29.67 15.74 0.05
C LYS A 118 -28.44 14.82 0.04
N ALA A 119 -27.25 15.40 -0.08
CA ALA A 119 -26.00 14.60 -0.08
C ALA A 119 -25.85 13.78 1.20
N ARG A 120 -26.27 14.31 2.35
CA ARG A 120 -26.22 13.62 3.63
C ARG A 120 -27.18 12.42 3.69
N GLU A 121 -28.35 12.52 3.06
CA GLU A 121 -29.28 11.38 2.93
C GLU A 121 -28.62 10.20 2.20
N LEU A 122 -27.96 10.48 1.08
CA LEU A 122 -27.20 9.45 0.35
C LEU A 122 -26.02 8.90 1.20
N TRP A 123 -25.32 9.78 1.90
CA TRP A 123 -24.23 9.37 2.80
C TRP A 123 -24.71 8.42 3.91
N GLU A 124 -25.84 8.73 4.55
CA GLU A 124 -26.45 7.86 5.55
C GLU A 124 -26.84 6.50 4.97
N HIS A 125 -27.34 6.46 3.74
CA HIS A 125 -27.63 5.19 3.06
C HIS A 125 -26.36 4.38 2.76
N ILE A 126 -25.26 5.04 2.38
CA ILE A 126 -23.95 4.39 2.18
C ILE A 126 -23.47 3.76 3.49
N ILE A 127 -23.51 4.50 4.60
CA ILE A 127 -23.08 4.00 5.92
C ILE A 127 -23.98 2.84 6.38
N ALA A 128 -25.30 2.95 6.19
CA ALA A 128 -26.21 1.86 6.51
C ALA A 128 -25.88 0.58 5.72
N SER A 129 -25.56 0.71 4.44
CA SER A 129 -25.11 -0.39 3.60
C SER A 129 -23.81 -1.03 4.12
N GLN A 130 -22.84 -0.22 4.52
CA GLN A 130 -21.59 -0.70 5.10
C GLN A 130 -21.79 -1.44 6.44
N ILE A 131 -22.71 -0.96 7.27
CA ILE A 131 -23.03 -1.61 8.54
C ILE A 131 -23.71 -2.97 8.29
N GLU A 132 -24.60 -3.05 7.29
CA GLU A 132 -25.36 -4.26 7.00
C GLU A 132 -24.49 -5.39 6.41
N HIS A 133 -23.57 -5.06 5.46
CA HIS A 133 -22.82 -6.09 4.72
C HIS A 133 -21.37 -5.76 4.38
N GLY A 134 -20.79 -4.73 5.00
CA GLY A 134 -19.37 -4.38 4.88
C GLY A 134 -18.98 -3.65 3.57
N LEU A 135 -19.93 -3.36 2.70
CA LEU A 135 -19.71 -2.71 1.41
C LEU A 135 -20.66 -1.52 1.22
N PRO A 136 -20.34 -0.54 0.38
CA PRO A 136 -19.25 -0.49 -0.60
C PRO A 136 -17.90 -0.11 0.01
N TYR A 137 -16.79 -0.43 -0.71
CA TYR A 137 -15.50 0.20 -0.48
C TYR A 137 -15.59 1.70 -0.78
N MET A 138 -14.73 2.49 -0.13
CA MET A 138 -14.67 3.94 -0.29
C MET A 138 -13.33 4.33 -0.89
N ALA A 139 -13.31 4.69 -2.17
CA ALA A 139 -12.12 5.17 -2.87
C ALA A 139 -12.30 6.64 -3.28
N TYR A 140 -11.28 7.48 -3.02
CA TYR A 140 -11.34 8.93 -3.23
C TYR A 140 -10.72 9.30 -4.57
N LYS A 141 -11.56 9.52 -5.59
CA LYS A 141 -11.21 9.76 -6.98
C LYS A 141 -10.16 10.83 -7.17
N ASP A 142 -10.37 12.00 -6.56
CA ASP A 142 -9.50 13.15 -6.76
C ASP A 142 -8.11 12.93 -6.19
N HIS A 143 -8.02 12.32 -5.01
CA HIS A 143 -6.74 11.99 -4.38
C HIS A 143 -5.98 10.91 -5.13
N VAL A 144 -6.67 9.86 -5.59
CA VAL A 144 -6.07 8.79 -6.40
C VAL A 144 -5.43 9.39 -7.64
N ASN A 145 -6.18 10.20 -8.40
CA ASN A 145 -5.70 10.78 -9.65
C ASN A 145 -4.60 11.82 -9.46
N ARG A 146 -4.71 12.70 -8.45
CA ARG A 146 -3.67 13.69 -8.16
C ARG A 146 -2.33 13.06 -7.78
N LYS A 147 -2.35 11.92 -7.06
CA LYS A 147 -1.15 11.22 -6.59
C LYS A 147 -0.63 10.17 -7.54
N SER A 148 -1.37 9.82 -8.58
CA SER A 148 -0.97 8.79 -9.53
C SER A 148 0.33 9.16 -10.26
N ASN A 149 1.24 8.19 -10.37
CA ASN A 149 2.43 8.31 -11.21
C ASN A 149 2.10 8.23 -12.72
N GLN A 150 0.88 7.80 -13.08
CA GLN A 150 0.40 7.61 -14.45
C GLN A 150 -0.59 8.70 -14.90
N LYS A 151 -0.71 9.80 -14.17
CA LYS A 151 -1.63 10.91 -14.49
C LYS A 151 -1.40 11.56 -15.85
N ASN A 152 -0.22 11.34 -16.44
CA ASN A 152 0.10 11.76 -17.81
C ASN A 152 -0.56 10.90 -18.89
N LEU A 153 -1.04 9.70 -18.56
CA LEU A 153 -1.73 8.80 -19.48
C LEU A 153 -3.23 9.09 -19.53
N GLY A 154 -3.83 9.44 -18.41
CA GLY A 154 -5.26 9.74 -18.33
C GLY A 154 -5.80 9.64 -16.91
N THR A 155 -7.13 9.69 -16.80
CA THR A 155 -7.85 9.57 -15.52
C THR A 155 -8.04 8.10 -15.17
N ILE A 156 -7.61 7.70 -13.96
CA ILE A 156 -7.90 6.39 -13.39
C ILE A 156 -9.37 6.38 -12.98
N LYS A 157 -10.15 5.45 -13.54
CA LYS A 157 -11.61 5.37 -13.38
C LYS A 157 -12.08 4.31 -12.39
N SER A 158 -11.20 3.36 -12.10
CA SER A 158 -11.43 2.26 -11.15
C SER A 158 -10.11 1.77 -10.58
N LEU A 159 -10.19 0.97 -9.54
CA LEU A 159 -9.05 0.31 -8.90
C LEU A 159 -9.24 -1.22 -9.00
N ASN A 160 -8.31 -2.01 -8.48
CA ASN A 160 -8.48 -3.45 -8.42
C ASN A 160 -9.50 -3.90 -7.34
N LEU A 161 -9.65 -5.21 -7.16
CA LEU A 161 -10.61 -5.82 -6.24
C LEU A 161 -10.45 -5.35 -4.78
N CYS A 162 -9.20 -5.19 -4.31
CA CYS A 162 -8.90 -4.82 -2.93
C CYS A 162 -8.56 -3.34 -2.74
N ILE A 163 -8.73 -2.51 -3.77
CA ILE A 163 -8.50 -1.05 -3.85
C ILE A 163 -7.06 -0.57 -3.62
N GLU A 164 -6.08 -1.47 -3.55
CA GLU A 164 -4.66 -1.11 -3.34
C GLU A 164 -3.91 -0.75 -4.62
N ILE A 165 -4.42 -1.10 -5.80
CA ILE A 165 -3.77 -0.85 -7.09
C ILE A 165 -4.49 0.28 -7.82
N ALA A 166 -3.76 1.37 -8.04
CA ALA A 166 -4.24 2.54 -8.77
C ALA A 166 -3.43 2.71 -10.06
N GLU A 167 -3.80 1.96 -11.09
CA GLU A 167 -3.16 1.96 -12.40
C GLU A 167 -4.13 2.40 -13.48
N PHE A 168 -3.59 3.11 -14.49
CA PHE A 168 -4.36 3.54 -15.65
C PHE A 168 -4.75 2.33 -16.52
N SER A 169 -5.98 2.35 -17.02
CA SER A 169 -6.51 1.34 -17.93
C SER A 169 -7.51 2.01 -18.87
N ASP A 170 -7.44 1.65 -20.15
CA ASP A 170 -8.36 2.11 -21.18
C ASP A 170 -8.65 1.01 -22.20
N ASP A 171 -9.23 1.36 -23.35
CA ASP A 171 -9.54 0.40 -24.41
C ASP A 171 -8.29 -0.23 -25.07
N ASN A 172 -7.13 0.37 -24.92
CA ASN A 172 -5.87 -0.08 -25.53
C ASN A 172 -4.94 -0.73 -24.52
N GLU A 173 -5.00 -0.34 -23.26
CA GLU A 173 -4.10 -0.77 -22.19
C GLU A 173 -4.88 -1.29 -20.99
N THR A 174 -4.56 -2.52 -20.59
CA THR A 174 -5.13 -3.13 -19.40
C THR A 174 -4.10 -3.16 -18.27
N ALA A 175 -4.43 -2.53 -17.16
CA ALA A 175 -3.63 -2.60 -15.94
C ALA A 175 -3.53 -4.04 -15.44
N CYS A 176 -2.30 -4.47 -15.10
CA CYS A 176 -2.04 -5.83 -14.61
C CYS A 176 -1.06 -5.78 -13.43
N CYS A 177 -1.48 -6.32 -12.31
CA CYS A 177 -0.65 -6.46 -11.12
C CYS A 177 -0.03 -7.84 -11.04
N ASN A 178 1.30 -7.92 -11.08
CA ASN A 178 2.05 -9.14 -10.76
C ASN A 178 2.21 -9.21 -9.23
N LEU A 179 1.28 -9.88 -8.56
CA LEU A 179 1.30 -10.04 -7.11
C LEU A 179 2.62 -10.66 -6.65
N SER A 180 3.27 -9.99 -5.70
CA SER A 180 4.46 -10.51 -5.04
C SER A 180 4.43 -10.16 -3.56
N SER A 181 5.17 -10.91 -2.76
CA SER A 181 5.36 -10.62 -1.34
C SER A 181 6.81 -10.83 -0.94
N ILE A 182 7.31 -9.95 -0.08
CA ILE A 182 8.65 -10.01 0.47
C ILE A 182 8.54 -10.36 1.95
N SER A 183 9.24 -11.43 2.36
CA SER A 183 9.34 -11.76 3.79
C SER A 183 10.25 -10.74 4.48
N LEU A 184 9.67 -9.72 5.08
CA LEU A 184 10.42 -8.69 5.80
C LEU A 184 11.35 -9.28 6.88
N PRO A 185 10.94 -10.29 7.68
CA PRO A 185 11.84 -10.90 8.64
C PRO A 185 13.11 -11.53 8.05
N ALA A 186 13.06 -11.92 6.76
CA ALA A 186 14.22 -12.49 6.07
C ALA A 186 15.27 -11.43 5.66
N VAL A 187 14.86 -10.16 5.56
CA VAL A 187 15.70 -9.04 5.14
C VAL A 187 15.93 -8.02 6.25
N VAL A 188 15.21 -8.15 7.36
CA VAL A 188 15.41 -7.30 8.54
C VAL A 188 16.55 -7.84 9.37
N GLU A 189 17.63 -7.10 9.43
CA GLU A 189 18.62 -7.30 10.49
C GLU A 189 18.01 -6.84 11.81
N THR A 190 18.11 -7.68 12.85
CA THR A 190 17.69 -7.30 14.20
C THR A 190 18.64 -6.23 14.74
N TYR A 191 18.18 -5.02 14.78
CA TYR A 191 18.88 -3.93 15.44
C TYR A 191 18.45 -3.85 16.91
N PRO A 192 19.36 -3.47 17.80
CA PRO A 192 18.95 -3.07 19.14
C PRO A 192 17.88 -2.00 19.08
N SER A 193 16.96 -2.00 20.02
CA SER A 193 15.89 -1.01 20.09
C SER A 193 16.46 0.42 20.07
N SER A 194 15.69 1.37 19.53
CA SER A 194 16.09 2.78 19.57
C SER A 194 16.44 3.28 20.99
N GLY A 195 15.77 2.74 22.01
CA GLY A 195 16.08 3.01 23.39
C GLY A 195 17.47 2.49 23.81
N TRP A 196 17.91 1.34 23.31
CA TRP A 196 19.26 0.83 23.58
C TRP A 196 20.31 1.70 22.87
N ILE A 197 20.10 2.07 21.60
CA ILE A 197 21.02 2.98 20.88
C ILE A 197 21.12 4.32 21.60
N ALA A 198 20.03 4.87 22.10
CA ALA A 198 20.00 6.12 22.85
C ALA A 198 20.68 6.01 24.23
N SER A 199 20.85 4.81 24.77
CA SER A 199 21.55 4.56 26.02
C SER A 199 23.06 4.37 25.88
N LEU A 200 23.57 4.23 24.63
CA LEU A 200 25.00 4.10 24.36
C LEU A 200 25.71 5.43 24.60
N SER A 201 26.90 5.35 25.17
CA SER A 201 27.84 6.48 25.19
C SER A 201 28.31 6.81 23.76
N ASP A 202 28.83 8.01 23.54
CA ASP A 202 29.35 8.44 22.24
C ASP A 202 30.41 7.46 21.72
N GLN A 203 31.23 6.88 22.56
CA GLN A 203 32.25 5.91 22.21
C GLN A 203 31.64 4.57 21.79
N GLU A 204 30.65 4.07 22.52
CA GLU A 204 29.96 2.84 22.19
C GLU A 204 29.15 2.99 20.90
N LEU A 205 28.52 4.14 20.67
CA LEU A 205 27.83 4.45 19.44
C LEU A 205 28.80 4.48 18.25
N GLN A 206 30.00 5.06 18.44
CA GLN A 206 31.04 5.06 17.41
C GLN A 206 31.48 3.63 17.07
N TYR A 207 31.72 2.77 18.05
CA TYR A 207 32.07 1.37 17.82
C TYR A 207 30.93 0.61 17.13
N TYR A 208 29.69 0.86 17.53
CA TYR A 208 28.53 0.24 16.89
C TYR A 208 28.43 0.60 15.41
N VAL A 209 28.66 1.85 15.04
CA VAL A 209 28.69 2.29 13.64
C VAL A 209 29.85 1.66 12.88
N LEU A 210 31.05 1.61 13.46
CA LEU A 210 32.22 0.99 12.86
C LEU A 210 32.00 -0.49 12.58
N LEU A 211 31.43 -1.24 13.51
CA LEU A 211 31.10 -2.66 13.34
C LEU A 211 30.13 -2.92 12.18
N ARG A 212 29.30 -1.92 11.85
CA ARG A 212 28.30 -2.03 10.78
C ARG A 212 28.80 -1.62 9.42
N THR A 213 29.71 -0.65 9.35
CA THR A 213 30.13 -0.01 8.10
C THR A 213 31.53 -0.43 7.64
N GLY A 214 32.38 -0.91 8.56
CA GLY A 214 33.74 -1.31 8.26
C GLY A 214 33.91 -2.79 7.93
N ASP A 215 35.05 -3.15 7.38
CA ASP A 215 35.45 -4.55 7.23
C ASP A 215 36.00 -5.06 8.55
N LEU A 216 35.51 -6.25 8.97
CA LEU A 216 35.82 -6.82 10.28
C LEU A 216 36.89 -7.88 10.16
N TYR A 217 37.97 -7.75 10.97
CA TYR A 217 39.07 -8.71 11.06
C TYR A 217 39.19 -9.22 12.49
N LEU A 218 39.07 -10.51 12.67
CA LEU A 218 39.09 -11.14 13.99
C LEU A 218 40.27 -12.12 14.13
N TYR A 219 41.18 -11.82 15.05
CA TYR A 219 42.14 -12.77 15.53
C TYR A 219 41.57 -13.49 16.77
N SER A 220 41.49 -14.82 16.73
CA SER A 220 40.94 -15.62 17.81
C SER A 220 41.61 -16.99 17.88
N LYS A 221 41.64 -17.60 19.07
CA LYS A 221 42.14 -18.96 19.30
C LYS A 221 40.98 -19.93 19.53
N GLU A 222 41.14 -21.21 19.14
CA GLU A 222 40.10 -22.23 19.25
C GLU A 222 39.72 -22.54 20.70
N ASP A 223 40.67 -22.64 21.60
CA ASP A 223 40.49 -22.98 23.02
C ASP A 223 40.35 -21.75 23.93
N CYS A 224 39.73 -20.71 23.45
CA CYS A 224 39.54 -19.46 24.16
C CYS A 224 38.06 -19.18 24.41
N ASP A 225 37.61 -19.20 25.65
CA ASP A 225 36.20 -18.96 25.99
C ASP A 225 35.75 -17.53 25.70
N TYR A 226 36.62 -16.54 25.88
CA TYR A 226 36.32 -15.15 25.48
C TYR A 226 36.20 -15.02 23.98
N CYS A 227 36.96 -15.79 23.19
CA CYS A 227 36.84 -15.82 21.73
C CYS A 227 35.48 -16.42 21.29
N LYS A 228 35.02 -17.47 21.98
CA LYS A 228 33.71 -18.08 21.75
C LYS A 228 32.59 -17.08 22.09
N LEU A 229 32.74 -16.37 23.22
CA LEU A 229 31.78 -15.34 23.65
C LEU A 229 31.71 -14.18 22.63
N LEU A 230 32.87 -13.67 22.20
CA LEU A 230 32.92 -12.57 21.22
C LEU A 230 32.31 -13.00 19.88
N LYS A 231 32.60 -14.19 19.38
CA LYS A 231 31.97 -14.74 18.16
C LYS A 231 30.47 -14.87 18.30
N ALA A 232 29.96 -15.22 19.48
CA ALA A 232 28.51 -15.25 19.74
C ALA A 232 27.88 -13.85 19.72
N LEU A 233 28.53 -12.85 20.29
CA LEU A 233 28.11 -11.46 20.29
C LEU A 233 28.15 -10.86 18.87
N LEU A 234 29.15 -11.24 18.08
CA LEU A 234 29.30 -10.77 16.69
C LEU A 234 28.49 -11.60 15.68
N LYS A 235 27.64 -12.53 16.14
CA LYS A 235 26.80 -13.36 15.27
C LYS A 235 26.05 -12.59 14.17
N PRO A 236 25.49 -11.40 14.42
CA PRO A 236 24.84 -10.61 13.38
C PRO A 236 25.77 -10.19 12.24
N PHE A 237 27.08 -10.15 12.49
CA PHE A 237 28.10 -9.69 11.54
C PHE A 237 28.99 -10.84 11.02
N ILE A 238 28.68 -12.09 11.36
CA ILE A 238 29.53 -13.27 11.09
C ILE A 238 29.94 -13.41 9.63
N HIS A 239 29.05 -13.06 8.71
CA HIS A 239 29.28 -13.11 7.27
C HIS A 239 30.29 -12.06 6.76
N ARG A 240 30.63 -11.06 7.58
CA ARG A 240 31.56 -9.97 7.27
C ARG A 240 32.90 -10.13 8.01
N ILE A 241 32.98 -11.08 8.94
CA ILE A 241 34.18 -11.29 9.75
C ILE A 241 35.19 -12.13 8.96
N LYS A 242 36.33 -11.56 8.71
CA LYS A 242 37.50 -12.29 8.22
C LYS A 242 38.35 -12.72 9.41
N ASN A 243 38.47 -14.03 9.60
CA ASN A 243 39.44 -14.54 10.58
C ASN A 243 40.86 -14.37 10.04
N ILE A 244 41.74 -13.83 10.86
CA ILE A 244 43.13 -13.52 10.51
C ILE A 244 44.10 -14.25 11.41
N THR A 245 45.36 -14.38 10.93
CA THR A 245 46.49 -14.96 11.70
C THR A 245 47.03 -13.96 12.74
N TYR A 246 47.92 -14.43 13.59
CA TYR A 246 48.60 -13.57 14.55
C TYR A 246 49.45 -12.50 13.84
N GLU A 247 50.16 -12.88 12.78
CA GLU A 247 51.02 -12.00 12.00
C GLU A 247 50.19 -10.89 11.32
N GLU A 248 49.04 -11.25 10.70
CA GLU A 248 48.10 -10.28 10.10
C GLU A 248 47.51 -9.35 11.17
N ALA A 249 47.23 -9.84 12.37
CA ALA A 249 46.73 -9.02 13.47
C ALA A 249 47.78 -8.03 13.98
N GLU A 250 49.05 -8.44 14.07
CA GLU A 250 50.14 -7.55 14.42
C GLU A 250 50.38 -6.47 13.36
N GLU A 251 50.27 -6.81 12.10
CA GLU A 251 50.32 -5.83 11.00
C GLU A 251 49.21 -4.76 11.10
N LEU A 252 47.96 -5.20 11.33
CA LEU A 252 46.85 -4.29 11.53
C LEU A 252 47.02 -3.43 12.79
N ARG A 253 47.51 -4.02 13.88
CA ARG A 253 47.86 -3.27 15.10
C ARG A 253 48.89 -2.17 14.84
N GLY A 254 49.88 -2.45 14.03
CA GLY A 254 50.90 -1.49 13.65
C GLY A 254 50.35 -0.23 12.96
N GLN A 255 49.16 -0.32 12.41
CA GLN A 255 48.42 0.78 11.81
C GLN A 255 47.56 1.58 12.82
N THR A 256 47.51 1.14 14.08
CA THR A 256 46.76 1.75 15.18
C THR A 256 47.69 2.29 16.25
N LEU A 257 47.19 3.05 17.20
CA LEU A 257 47.93 3.50 18.39
C LEU A 257 47.83 2.52 19.56
N SER A 258 47.36 1.31 19.29
CA SER A 258 47.13 0.28 20.34
C SER A 258 48.41 -0.34 20.84
N PRO A 259 48.51 -0.69 22.14
CA PRO A 259 49.66 -1.41 22.72
C PRO A 259 49.76 -2.84 22.15
N PRO A 260 50.90 -3.54 22.38
CA PRO A 260 51.01 -4.95 22.04
C PRO A 260 49.90 -5.82 22.65
N PHE A 261 49.54 -6.89 21.98
CA PHE A 261 48.50 -7.80 22.48
C PHE A 261 49.01 -8.55 23.72
N GLU A 262 48.26 -8.48 24.80
CA GLU A 262 48.46 -9.30 25.99
C GLU A 262 47.44 -10.44 26.05
N THR A 263 46.30 -10.28 25.36
CA THR A 263 45.18 -11.22 25.42
C THR A 263 44.53 -11.42 24.04
N VAL A 264 43.67 -12.40 23.95
CA VAL A 264 42.78 -12.68 22.80
C VAL A 264 41.34 -12.75 23.31
N PRO A 265 40.33 -12.45 22.53
CA PRO A 265 40.34 -12.12 21.09
C PRO A 265 40.78 -10.69 20.80
N GLN A 266 41.13 -10.41 19.53
CA GLN A 266 41.42 -9.06 19.04
C GLN A 266 40.56 -8.78 17.83
N LEU A 267 39.85 -7.66 17.84
CA LEU A 267 38.96 -7.26 16.77
C LEU A 267 39.43 -5.93 16.17
N PHE A 268 39.58 -5.93 14.86
CA PHE A 268 39.93 -4.75 14.09
C PHE A 268 38.80 -4.41 13.10
N VAL A 269 38.57 -3.15 12.87
CA VAL A 269 37.65 -2.65 11.86
C VAL A 269 38.40 -1.74 10.90
N LYS A 270 38.35 -2.06 9.62
CA LYS A 270 38.90 -1.22 8.56
C LYS A 270 37.76 -0.46 7.90
N THR A 271 37.85 0.87 7.92
CA THR A 271 36.84 1.76 7.33
C THR A 271 37.01 1.86 5.81
N SER A 272 36.01 2.38 5.13
CA SER A 272 36.04 2.67 3.70
C SER A 272 37.14 3.69 3.30
N THR A 273 37.72 4.38 4.27
CA THR A 273 38.83 5.35 4.08
C THR A 273 40.16 4.75 4.48
N ASP A 274 40.28 3.40 4.56
CA ASP A 274 41.48 2.66 4.93
C ASP A 274 42.01 2.90 6.36
N VAL A 275 41.22 3.55 7.21
CA VAL A 275 41.55 3.72 8.63
C VAL A 275 41.26 2.42 9.38
N VAL A 276 42.26 1.93 10.12
CA VAL A 276 42.11 0.73 10.98
C VAL A 276 41.86 1.16 12.42
N VAL A 277 40.81 0.61 13.02
CA VAL A 277 40.43 0.84 14.43
C VAL A 277 40.51 -0.50 15.17
N HIS A 278 41.26 -0.52 16.26
CA HIS A 278 41.32 -1.64 17.17
C HIS A 278 40.24 -1.49 18.24
N ILE A 279 39.38 -2.50 18.35
CA ILE A 279 38.25 -2.45 19.29
C ILE A 279 38.55 -3.21 20.61
N GLY A 280 39.61 -3.98 20.66
CA GLY A 280 40.04 -4.71 21.83
C GLY A 280 39.80 -6.22 21.75
#